data_d510c71e77175fe08032d24b0d760028
#
_entry.id   d510c71e77175fe08032d24b0d760028
#
_cell.length_a   1.000
_cell.length_b   1.000
_cell.length_c   1.000
_cell.angle_alpha   90.00
_cell.angle_beta   90.00
_cell.angle_gamma   90.00
#
_symmetry.space_group_name_H-M   'P 1'
#
loop_
_entity.id
_entity.type
_entity.pdbx_description
1 polymer ?
#
loop_
_entity_poly.entity_id
_entity_poly.type
_entity_poly.pdbx_seq_one_letter_code
_entity_poly.pdbx_strand_id
1 'polypeptide(L)'
;MAQPVLIAPSILSADFARLAEEIAAVEQAGADLLHVDVMDGHFVPNLTVGPPIVESLKKVTKLPLDVHLMITNADAFIPDFVEAGADYLTVHVEACPHLHRTIQSIKERGIKAGVTLNPATPISFLQDILGDVDLVLIMSVNPGFGGQKFIPSVLKKIAEARAMLDRIDSHALLEVDGGVKVDNTREIV
;
A
#
# COMPACT_ATOMS: atom_id res chain seq x y z
N MET A 1 -13.79 -6.88 -19.31
CA MET A 1 -14.40 -5.65 -18.78
C MET A 1 -13.34 -4.94 -17.97
N ALA A 2 -13.22 -3.61 -18.05
CA ALA A 2 -12.29 -2.87 -17.20
C ALA A 2 -12.63 -3.13 -15.73
N GLN A 3 -11.63 -3.36 -14.89
CA GLN A 3 -11.84 -3.48 -13.45
C GLN A 3 -12.29 -2.12 -12.90
N PRO A 4 -13.18 -2.09 -11.89
CA PRO A 4 -13.55 -0.83 -11.25
C PRO A 4 -12.32 -0.21 -10.58
N VAL A 5 -12.24 1.12 -10.63
CA VAL A 5 -11.23 1.87 -9.89
C VAL A 5 -11.64 1.91 -8.42
N LEU A 6 -10.74 1.52 -7.53
CA LEU A 6 -10.94 1.58 -6.08
C LEU A 6 -10.24 2.81 -5.51
N ILE A 7 -10.83 3.40 -4.49
CA ILE A 7 -10.30 4.58 -3.78
C ILE A 7 -9.87 4.18 -2.37
N ALA A 8 -8.57 4.34 -2.09
CA ALA A 8 -7.93 4.04 -0.82
C ALA A 8 -7.30 5.32 -0.23
N PRO A 9 -8.06 6.18 0.48
CA PRO A 9 -7.48 7.37 1.09
C PRO A 9 -6.49 7.00 2.18
N SER A 10 -5.31 7.64 2.15
CA SER A 10 -4.31 7.49 3.21
C SER A 10 -4.69 8.28 4.45
N ILE A 11 -4.65 7.63 5.61
CA ILE A 11 -4.84 8.28 6.91
C ILE A 11 -3.67 9.20 7.31
N LEU A 12 -2.56 9.14 6.60
CA LEU A 12 -1.40 10.01 6.84
C LEU A 12 -1.75 11.50 6.76
N SER A 13 -2.78 11.84 5.98
CA SER A 13 -3.26 13.22 5.79
C SER A 13 -4.41 13.60 6.74
N ALA A 14 -4.87 12.70 7.60
CA ALA A 14 -5.96 12.92 8.53
C ALA A 14 -5.54 13.71 9.78
N ASP A 15 -6.50 14.33 10.45
CA ASP A 15 -6.30 14.83 11.81
C ASP A 15 -6.29 13.65 12.80
N PHE A 16 -5.11 13.27 13.27
CA PHE A 16 -4.95 12.13 14.20
C PHE A 16 -5.68 12.32 15.54
N ALA A 17 -5.98 13.57 15.96
CA ALA A 17 -6.78 13.85 17.15
C ALA A 17 -8.27 13.52 16.94
N ARG A 18 -8.71 13.41 15.67
CA ARG A 18 -10.11 13.15 15.29
C ARG A 18 -10.24 12.01 14.28
N LEU A 19 -9.33 11.05 14.34
CA LEU A 19 -9.16 10.03 13.31
C LEU A 19 -10.45 9.24 13.01
N ALA A 20 -11.25 8.92 14.02
CA ALA A 20 -12.53 8.22 13.81
C ALA A 20 -13.55 9.04 13.00
N GLU A 21 -13.56 10.37 13.18
CA GLU A 21 -14.44 11.26 12.40
C GLU A 21 -13.95 11.40 10.96
N GLU A 22 -12.64 11.54 10.75
CA GLU A 22 -12.01 11.58 9.43
C GLU A 22 -12.31 10.30 8.62
N ILE A 23 -12.19 9.12 9.28
CA ILE A 23 -12.52 7.83 8.66
C ILE A 23 -13.99 7.76 8.30
N ALA A 24 -14.89 8.14 9.21
CA ALA A 24 -16.32 8.15 8.92
C ALA A 24 -16.66 9.05 7.73
N ALA A 25 -15.96 10.17 7.57
CA ALA A 25 -16.15 11.09 6.45
C ALA A 25 -15.74 10.48 5.11
N VAL A 26 -14.58 9.82 5.02
CA VAL A 26 -14.12 9.18 3.77
C VAL A 26 -14.93 7.92 3.46
N GLU A 27 -15.39 7.17 4.46
CA GLU A 27 -16.28 6.01 4.30
C GLU A 27 -17.64 6.46 3.73
N GLN A 28 -18.22 7.54 4.25
CA GLN A 28 -19.44 8.15 3.71
C GLN A 28 -19.27 8.71 2.29
N ALA A 29 -18.07 9.18 1.95
CA ALA A 29 -17.73 9.65 0.61
C ALA A 29 -17.52 8.51 -0.40
N GLY A 30 -17.54 7.25 0.03
CA GLY A 30 -17.45 6.07 -0.84
C GLY A 30 -16.05 5.54 -1.04
N ALA A 31 -15.15 5.68 -0.05
CA ALA A 31 -13.87 4.99 -0.04
C ALA A 31 -14.08 3.47 -0.01
N ASP A 32 -13.22 2.73 -0.71
CA ASP A 32 -13.28 1.27 -0.82
C ASP A 32 -12.34 0.57 0.18
N LEU A 33 -11.21 1.21 0.51
CA LEU A 33 -10.22 0.75 1.48
C LEU A 33 -9.74 1.95 2.32
N LEU A 34 -8.96 1.68 3.38
CA LEU A 34 -8.17 2.70 4.07
C LEU A 34 -6.69 2.36 3.94
N HIS A 35 -5.90 3.29 3.39
CA HIS A 35 -4.47 3.14 3.29
C HIS A 35 -3.78 3.65 4.56
N VAL A 36 -2.90 2.80 5.14
CA VAL A 36 -2.24 3.05 6.42
C VAL A 36 -0.73 3.04 6.25
N ASP A 37 -0.13 4.22 6.19
CA ASP A 37 1.31 4.42 5.99
C ASP A 37 2.09 4.26 7.30
N VAL A 38 2.80 3.14 7.45
CA VAL A 38 3.63 2.83 8.62
C VAL A 38 5.09 3.15 8.33
N MET A 39 5.70 4.01 9.16
CA MET A 39 7.05 4.51 8.97
C MET A 39 7.87 4.40 10.27
N ASP A 40 9.14 3.98 10.16
CA ASP A 40 10.02 3.66 11.29
C ASP A 40 11.16 4.67 11.55
N GLY A 41 11.27 5.71 10.74
CA GLY A 41 12.36 6.68 10.83
C GLY A 41 13.73 6.16 10.34
N HIS A 42 13.77 4.94 9.76
CA HIS A 42 14.98 4.32 9.22
C HIS A 42 14.87 4.08 7.71
N PHE A 43 13.86 3.35 7.26
CA PHE A 43 13.60 3.17 5.83
C PHE A 43 13.20 4.50 5.17
N VAL A 44 12.42 5.30 5.88
CA VAL A 44 12.03 6.67 5.50
C VAL A 44 12.29 7.63 6.65
N PRO A 45 12.56 8.94 6.38
CA PRO A 45 12.94 9.92 7.39
C PRO A 45 11.72 10.49 8.15
N ASN A 46 10.78 9.65 8.54
CA ASN A 46 9.57 10.02 9.27
C ASN A 46 9.11 8.86 10.16
N LEU A 47 8.36 9.19 11.21
CA LEU A 47 7.70 8.24 12.12
C LEU A 47 6.19 8.48 12.04
N THR A 48 5.39 7.43 11.94
CA THR A 48 3.93 7.58 11.85
C THR A 48 3.20 6.73 12.88
N VAL A 49 2.65 5.60 12.47
CA VAL A 49 1.76 4.75 13.27
C VAL A 49 2.28 3.32 13.34
N GLY A 50 1.69 2.54 14.22
CA GLY A 50 2.02 1.12 14.38
C GLY A 50 0.77 0.28 14.68
N PRO A 51 0.95 -1.01 15.07
CA PRO A 51 -0.14 -1.95 15.31
C PRO A 51 -1.26 -1.43 16.22
N PRO A 52 -1.01 -0.67 17.31
CA PRO A 52 -2.09 -0.15 18.17
C PRO A 52 -3.06 0.79 17.44
N ILE A 53 -2.58 1.55 16.44
CA ILE A 53 -3.45 2.40 15.64
C ILE A 53 -4.27 1.54 14.67
N VAL A 54 -3.67 0.56 14.00
CA VAL A 54 -4.37 -0.39 13.12
C VAL A 54 -5.50 -1.11 13.89
N GLU A 55 -5.23 -1.60 15.10
CA GLU A 55 -6.23 -2.20 15.98
C GLU A 55 -7.38 -1.23 16.34
N SER A 56 -7.05 0.04 16.56
CA SER A 56 -8.04 1.08 16.84
C SER A 56 -8.90 1.42 15.64
N LEU A 57 -8.29 1.47 14.43
CA LEU A 57 -9.00 1.66 13.16
C LEU A 57 -10.01 0.54 12.92
N LYS A 58 -9.62 -0.72 13.14
CA LYS A 58 -10.49 -1.87 12.93
C LYS A 58 -11.76 -1.85 13.78
N LYS A 59 -11.75 -1.10 14.88
CA LYS A 59 -12.93 -0.93 15.76
C LYS A 59 -13.92 0.12 15.28
N VAL A 60 -13.48 1.05 14.40
CA VAL A 60 -14.28 2.21 13.98
C VAL A 60 -14.69 2.19 12.50
N THR A 61 -14.16 1.28 11.70
CA THR A 61 -14.52 1.12 10.28
C THR A 61 -14.77 -0.33 9.89
N LYS A 62 -15.53 -0.52 8.81
CA LYS A 62 -15.71 -1.81 8.13
C LYS A 62 -14.88 -1.92 6.85
N LEU A 63 -14.25 -0.81 6.43
CA LEU A 63 -13.39 -0.83 5.24
C LEU A 63 -12.19 -1.73 5.48
N PRO A 64 -11.72 -2.46 4.46
CA PRO A 64 -10.46 -3.18 4.53
C PRO A 64 -9.31 -2.21 4.84
N LEU A 65 -8.38 -2.64 5.71
CA LEU A 65 -7.18 -1.89 6.04
C LEU A 65 -6.03 -2.39 5.16
N ASP A 66 -5.55 -1.52 4.29
CA ASP A 66 -4.37 -1.71 3.46
C ASP A 66 -3.16 -1.07 4.16
N VAL A 67 -2.36 -1.92 4.82
CA VAL A 67 -1.25 -1.48 5.66
C VAL A 67 0.05 -1.52 4.86
N HIS A 68 0.63 -0.36 4.60
CA HIS A 68 1.85 -0.17 3.85
C HIS A 68 3.05 0.02 4.78
N LEU A 69 3.97 -0.94 4.78
CA LEU A 69 5.13 -0.96 5.67
C LEU A 69 6.37 -0.30 5.03
N MET A 70 6.60 0.95 5.34
CA MET A 70 7.84 1.68 5.03
C MET A 70 8.82 1.55 6.20
N ILE A 71 9.21 0.31 6.52
CA ILE A 71 10.08 -0.03 7.65
C ILE A 71 11.19 -0.99 7.25
N THR A 72 12.33 -0.93 7.94
CA THR A 72 13.53 -1.72 7.62
C THR A 72 13.43 -3.19 8.00
N ASN A 73 12.57 -3.55 8.94
CA ASN A 73 12.46 -4.93 9.45
C ASN A 73 10.99 -5.39 9.43
N ALA A 74 10.39 -5.43 8.24
CA ALA A 74 8.99 -5.81 8.06
C ALA A 74 8.69 -7.22 8.63
N ASP A 75 9.57 -8.21 8.38
CA ASP A 75 9.39 -9.59 8.81
C ASP A 75 9.09 -9.72 10.31
N ALA A 76 9.71 -8.88 11.16
CA ALA A 76 9.51 -8.94 12.61
C ALA A 76 8.13 -8.47 13.05
N PHE A 77 7.48 -7.60 12.26
CA PHE A 77 6.21 -6.97 12.62
C PHE A 77 4.99 -7.56 11.90
N ILE A 78 5.19 -8.49 10.95
CA ILE A 78 4.08 -9.17 10.26
C ILE A 78 3.05 -9.74 11.26
N PRO A 79 3.44 -10.51 12.32
CA PRO A 79 2.48 -11.06 13.26
C PRO A 79 1.65 -9.97 13.96
N ASP A 80 2.29 -8.89 14.37
CA ASP A 80 1.65 -7.81 15.14
C ASP A 80 0.61 -7.06 14.29
N PHE A 81 0.91 -6.79 13.01
CA PHE A 81 -0.04 -6.14 12.11
C PHE A 81 -1.20 -7.05 11.70
N VAL A 82 -0.96 -8.36 11.56
CA VAL A 82 -2.02 -9.34 11.33
C VAL A 82 -2.96 -9.39 12.53
N GLU A 83 -2.42 -9.49 13.76
CA GLU A 83 -3.21 -9.50 15.00
C GLU A 83 -3.99 -8.19 15.18
N ALA A 84 -3.39 -7.06 14.81
CA ALA A 84 -4.05 -5.76 14.82
C ALA A 84 -5.21 -5.64 13.81
N GLY A 85 -5.31 -6.54 12.83
CA GLY A 85 -6.43 -6.62 11.89
C GLY A 85 -6.17 -6.00 10.53
N ALA A 86 -4.93 -5.98 10.05
CA ALA A 86 -4.63 -5.66 8.66
C ALA A 86 -5.33 -6.65 7.71
N ASP A 87 -5.94 -6.17 6.64
CA ASP A 87 -6.55 -7.00 5.59
C ASP A 87 -5.56 -7.21 4.43
N TYR A 88 -4.77 -6.19 4.12
CA TYR A 88 -3.61 -6.23 3.23
C TYR A 88 -2.37 -5.79 4.01
N LEU A 89 -1.24 -6.43 3.75
CA LEU A 89 0.04 -6.03 4.29
C LEU A 89 1.06 -5.93 3.16
N THR A 90 1.47 -4.70 2.85
CA THR A 90 2.32 -4.38 1.71
C THR A 90 3.73 -4.03 2.18
N VAL A 91 4.75 -4.68 1.60
CA VAL A 91 6.15 -4.52 1.96
C VAL A 91 6.99 -4.02 0.80
N HIS A 92 8.04 -3.26 1.07
CA HIS A 92 8.99 -2.79 0.08
C HIS A 92 9.96 -3.88 -0.36
N VAL A 93 10.16 -4.04 -1.67
CA VAL A 93 11.21 -4.94 -2.20
C VAL A 93 12.59 -4.56 -1.68
N GLU A 94 12.82 -3.25 -1.49
CA GLU A 94 14.08 -2.69 -1.01
C GLU A 94 14.38 -3.01 0.46
N ALA A 95 13.35 -3.30 1.26
CA ALA A 95 13.46 -3.61 2.68
C ALA A 95 13.47 -5.12 2.98
N CYS A 96 13.17 -5.97 1.99
CA CYS A 96 12.98 -7.42 2.17
C CYS A 96 13.99 -8.23 1.37
N PRO A 97 15.19 -8.54 1.92
CA PRO A 97 16.21 -9.34 1.23
C PRO A 97 15.72 -10.73 0.80
N HIS A 98 14.75 -11.29 1.50
CA HIS A 98 14.12 -12.58 1.21
C HIS A 98 12.62 -12.41 0.90
N LEU A 99 12.31 -11.53 -0.08
CA LEU A 99 10.95 -11.09 -0.39
C LEU A 99 9.95 -12.24 -0.53
N HIS A 100 10.29 -13.30 -1.26
CA HIS A 100 9.41 -14.45 -1.43
C HIS A 100 9.00 -15.07 -0.07
N ARG A 101 9.94 -15.25 0.86
CA ARG A 101 9.65 -15.76 2.21
C ARG A 101 8.74 -14.79 2.99
N THR A 102 8.98 -13.49 2.86
CA THR A 102 8.18 -12.44 3.50
C THR A 102 6.73 -12.50 3.00
N ILE A 103 6.51 -12.56 1.68
CA ILE A 103 5.17 -12.70 1.07
C ILE A 103 4.48 -13.98 1.53
N GLN A 104 5.17 -15.12 1.53
CA GLN A 104 4.60 -16.37 2.04
C GLN A 104 4.20 -16.27 3.51
N SER A 105 5.06 -15.65 4.35
CA SER A 105 4.77 -15.44 5.78
C SER A 105 3.50 -14.61 6.02
N ILE A 106 3.22 -13.63 5.19
CA ILE A 106 1.98 -12.85 5.23
C ILE A 106 0.78 -13.72 4.85
N LYS A 107 0.86 -14.43 3.72
CA LYS A 107 -0.23 -15.27 3.19
C LYS A 107 -0.57 -16.45 4.10
N GLU A 108 0.41 -17.09 4.73
CA GLU A 108 0.21 -18.18 5.69
C GLU A 108 -0.60 -17.73 6.92
N ARG A 109 -0.65 -16.43 7.21
CA ARG A 109 -1.47 -15.84 8.28
C ARG A 109 -2.90 -15.48 7.85
N GLY A 110 -3.25 -15.79 6.60
CA GLY A 110 -4.63 -15.66 6.09
C GLY A 110 -5.03 -14.25 5.66
N ILE A 111 -4.08 -13.32 5.53
CA ILE A 111 -4.31 -11.98 4.99
C ILE A 111 -3.68 -11.83 3.59
N LYS A 112 -4.03 -10.78 2.89
CA LYS A 112 -3.53 -10.49 1.55
C LYS A 112 -2.14 -9.87 1.58
N ALA A 113 -1.23 -10.36 0.73
CA ALA A 113 0.14 -9.88 0.65
C ALA A 113 0.32 -8.90 -0.50
N GLY A 114 0.87 -7.72 -0.19
CA GLY A 114 1.24 -6.71 -1.16
C GLY A 114 2.75 -6.52 -1.27
N VAL A 115 3.19 -6.03 -2.43
CA VAL A 115 4.57 -5.65 -2.69
C VAL A 115 4.63 -4.26 -3.30
N THR A 116 5.61 -3.46 -2.89
CA THR A 116 5.79 -2.10 -3.40
C THR A 116 7.20 -1.81 -3.86
N LEU A 117 7.31 -0.84 -4.78
CA LEU A 117 8.56 -0.35 -5.38
C LEU A 117 8.67 1.17 -5.21
N ASN A 118 9.85 1.65 -4.83
CA ASN A 118 10.19 3.06 -4.90
C ASN A 118 10.23 3.58 -6.36
N PRO A 119 10.12 4.90 -6.58
CA PRO A 119 10.14 5.46 -7.94
C PRO A 119 11.37 5.08 -8.76
N ALA A 120 12.54 4.95 -8.14
CA ALA A 120 13.79 4.60 -8.84
C ALA A 120 14.03 3.10 -8.97
N THR A 121 13.30 2.23 -8.27
CA THR A 121 13.48 0.78 -8.31
C THR A 121 12.90 0.19 -9.60
N PRO A 122 13.67 -0.59 -10.37
CA PRO A 122 13.18 -1.18 -11.60
C PRO A 122 11.99 -2.12 -11.41
N ILE A 123 11.03 -2.09 -12.32
CA ILE A 123 9.85 -2.96 -12.31
C ILE A 123 10.20 -4.46 -12.39
N SER A 124 11.37 -4.80 -12.94
CA SER A 124 11.87 -6.17 -13.04
C SER A 124 12.01 -6.90 -11.70
N PHE A 125 12.11 -6.16 -10.58
CA PHE A 125 12.10 -6.77 -9.24
C PHE A 125 10.79 -7.51 -8.91
N LEU A 126 9.71 -7.23 -9.63
CA LEU A 126 8.43 -7.92 -9.45
C LEU A 126 8.31 -9.21 -10.26
N GLN A 127 9.17 -9.43 -11.26
CA GLN A 127 9.00 -10.47 -12.27
C GLN A 127 8.76 -11.86 -11.68
N ASP A 128 9.51 -12.22 -10.64
CA ASP A 128 9.50 -13.55 -10.05
C ASP A 128 8.55 -13.69 -8.84
N ILE A 129 7.86 -12.59 -8.45
CA ILE A 129 6.97 -12.59 -7.28
C ILE A 129 5.50 -12.28 -7.62
N LEU A 130 5.21 -11.79 -8.84
CA LEU A 130 3.87 -11.36 -9.24
C LEU A 130 2.79 -12.44 -9.11
N GLY A 131 3.15 -13.72 -9.26
CA GLY A 131 2.21 -14.84 -9.11
C GLY A 131 1.78 -15.10 -7.67
N ASP A 132 2.50 -14.56 -6.69
CA ASP A 132 2.30 -14.83 -5.28
C ASP A 132 1.64 -13.68 -4.50
N VAL A 133 1.52 -12.49 -5.12
CA VAL A 133 0.99 -11.30 -4.46
C VAL A 133 -0.47 -11.04 -4.80
N ASP A 134 -1.16 -10.37 -3.88
CA ASP A 134 -2.55 -9.97 -4.02
C ASP A 134 -2.69 -8.47 -4.33
N LEU A 135 -1.58 -7.71 -4.16
CA LEU A 135 -1.51 -6.27 -4.44
C LEU A 135 -0.09 -5.87 -4.88
N VAL A 136 -0.02 -5.03 -5.90
CA VAL A 136 1.20 -4.35 -6.35
C VAL A 136 1.00 -2.86 -6.17
N LEU A 137 1.81 -2.25 -5.31
CA LEU A 137 1.80 -0.80 -5.08
C LEU A 137 2.99 -0.16 -5.82
N ILE A 138 2.72 0.85 -6.61
CA ILE A 138 3.75 1.67 -7.26
C ILE A 138 3.83 3.04 -6.58
N MET A 139 4.96 3.31 -5.93
CA MET A 139 5.19 4.64 -5.35
C MET A 139 5.38 5.67 -6.45
N SER A 140 4.56 6.70 -6.43
CA SER A 140 4.64 7.83 -7.38
C SER A 140 5.24 9.10 -6.77
N VAL A 141 5.72 8.98 -5.53
CA VAL A 141 6.57 9.96 -4.82
C VAL A 141 7.68 9.22 -4.10
N ASN A 142 8.69 9.91 -3.59
CA ASN A 142 9.60 9.28 -2.63
C ASN A 142 8.89 9.10 -1.30
N PRO A 143 8.78 7.87 -0.74
CA PRO A 143 8.06 7.65 0.49
C PRO A 143 8.62 8.44 1.67
N GLY A 144 7.75 8.75 2.67
CA GLY A 144 8.12 9.42 3.90
C GLY A 144 7.25 10.61 4.28
N PHE A 145 6.64 11.31 3.33
CA PHE A 145 5.83 12.51 3.63
C PHE A 145 4.60 12.59 2.72
N GLY A 146 3.49 13.05 3.28
CA GLY A 146 2.30 13.38 2.51
C GLY A 146 2.42 14.67 1.71
N GLY A 147 1.47 14.94 0.81
CA GLY A 147 1.35 16.20 0.06
C GLY A 147 2.40 16.44 -1.02
N GLN A 148 3.20 15.44 -1.39
CA GLN A 148 4.21 15.53 -2.43
C GLN A 148 3.60 15.60 -3.83
N LYS A 149 4.40 16.07 -4.80
CA LYS A 149 3.99 16.09 -6.22
C LYS A 149 4.27 14.74 -6.87
N PHE A 150 3.30 14.28 -7.65
CA PHE A 150 3.42 13.08 -8.49
C PHE A 150 4.66 13.16 -9.40
N ILE A 151 5.39 12.06 -9.51
CA ILE A 151 6.56 11.92 -10.38
C ILE A 151 6.10 11.37 -11.74
N PRO A 152 6.04 12.18 -12.83
CA PRO A 152 5.41 11.75 -14.08
C PRO A 152 6.08 10.54 -14.75
N SER A 153 7.38 10.33 -14.53
CA SER A 153 8.10 9.18 -15.10
C SER A 153 7.59 7.83 -14.60
N VAL A 154 6.84 7.81 -13.47
CA VAL A 154 6.25 6.60 -12.90
C VAL A 154 5.07 6.08 -13.73
N LEU A 155 4.40 6.92 -14.53
CA LEU A 155 3.31 6.49 -15.42
C LEU A 155 3.72 5.29 -16.30
N LYS A 156 4.94 5.33 -16.85
CA LYS A 156 5.47 4.21 -17.64
C LYS A 156 5.56 2.93 -16.79
N LYS A 157 6.02 3.04 -15.55
CA LYS A 157 6.13 1.90 -14.63
C LYS A 157 4.76 1.31 -14.29
N ILE A 158 3.73 2.16 -14.08
CA ILE A 158 2.35 1.74 -13.82
C ILE A 158 1.83 0.93 -15.02
N ALA A 159 1.99 1.44 -16.25
CA ALA A 159 1.59 0.74 -17.45
C ALA A 159 2.33 -0.60 -17.64
N GLU A 160 3.63 -0.64 -17.34
CA GLU A 160 4.43 -1.87 -17.38
C GLU A 160 3.94 -2.88 -16.33
N ALA A 161 3.66 -2.43 -15.09
CA ALA A 161 3.11 -3.29 -14.03
C ALA A 161 1.78 -3.90 -14.45
N ARG A 162 0.86 -3.08 -15.01
CA ARG A 162 -0.43 -3.58 -15.52
C ARG A 162 -0.23 -4.64 -16.60
N ALA A 163 0.64 -4.37 -17.58
CA ALA A 163 0.93 -5.32 -18.65
C ALA A 163 1.57 -6.64 -18.14
N MET A 164 2.37 -6.58 -17.07
CA MET A 164 2.94 -7.77 -16.44
C MET A 164 1.88 -8.61 -15.74
N LEU A 165 0.98 -7.98 -14.98
CA LEU A 165 -0.14 -8.64 -14.31
C LEU A 165 -1.11 -9.28 -15.32
N ASP A 166 -1.46 -8.57 -16.40
CA ASP A 166 -2.34 -9.07 -17.45
C ASP A 166 -1.74 -10.31 -18.16
N ARG A 167 -0.43 -10.32 -18.38
CA ARG A 167 0.27 -11.44 -19.06
C ARG A 167 0.13 -12.76 -18.30
N ILE A 168 0.04 -12.71 -16.98
CA ILE A 168 -0.08 -13.90 -16.12
C ILE A 168 -1.52 -14.13 -15.65
N ASP A 169 -2.50 -13.37 -16.19
CA ASP A 169 -3.91 -13.40 -15.78
C ASP A 169 -4.07 -13.23 -14.24
N SER A 170 -3.29 -12.32 -13.65
CA SER A 170 -3.29 -12.07 -12.20
C SER A 170 -4.51 -11.27 -11.78
N HIS A 171 -5.09 -11.65 -10.64
CA HIS A 171 -6.15 -10.91 -9.98
C HIS A 171 -5.63 -9.87 -8.96
N ALA A 172 -4.31 -9.71 -8.82
CA ALA A 172 -3.73 -8.73 -7.93
C ALA A 172 -4.19 -7.31 -8.27
N LEU A 173 -4.48 -6.54 -7.24
CA LEU A 173 -4.75 -5.11 -7.40
C LEU A 173 -3.45 -4.40 -7.82
N LEU A 174 -3.59 -3.40 -8.69
CA LEU A 174 -2.51 -2.46 -8.99
C LEU A 174 -2.88 -1.12 -8.36
N GLU A 175 -2.09 -0.71 -7.40
CA GLU A 175 -2.28 0.51 -6.63
C GLU A 175 -1.18 1.52 -6.93
N VAL A 176 -1.51 2.80 -6.78
CA VAL A 176 -0.58 3.93 -6.93
C VAL A 176 -0.73 4.84 -5.72
N ASP A 177 0.37 5.07 -5.01
CA ASP A 177 0.40 6.01 -3.89
C ASP A 177 1.38 7.16 -4.14
N GLY A 178 0.90 8.36 -3.79
CA GLY A 178 1.67 9.59 -3.78
C GLY A 178 1.30 10.61 -4.85
N GLY A 179 0.85 11.78 -4.42
CA GLY A 179 0.57 12.92 -5.30
C GLY A 179 -0.58 12.73 -6.29
N VAL A 180 -1.42 11.72 -6.09
CA VAL A 180 -2.64 11.49 -6.87
C VAL A 180 -3.66 12.57 -6.53
N LYS A 181 -4.25 13.20 -7.55
CA LYS A 181 -5.22 14.29 -7.45
C LYS A 181 -6.27 14.17 -8.54
N VAL A 182 -7.37 14.93 -8.39
CA VAL A 182 -8.46 14.97 -9.37
C VAL A 182 -7.97 15.32 -10.78
N ASP A 183 -6.98 16.20 -10.89
CA ASP A 183 -6.44 16.68 -12.17
C ASP A 183 -5.51 15.69 -12.90
N ASN A 184 -4.91 14.73 -12.19
CA ASN A 184 -4.01 13.73 -12.80
C ASN A 184 -4.55 12.29 -12.78
N THR A 185 -5.64 12.01 -12.07
CA THR A 185 -6.23 10.65 -11.95
C THR A 185 -6.50 10.02 -13.32
N ARG A 186 -6.97 10.80 -14.31
CA ARG A 186 -7.27 10.28 -15.66
C ARG A 186 -6.04 9.71 -16.40
N GLU A 187 -4.85 10.19 -16.08
CA GLU A 187 -3.61 9.69 -16.70
C GLU A 187 -3.08 8.44 -16.00
N ILE A 188 -3.48 8.24 -14.73
CA ILE A 188 -3.03 7.13 -13.88
C ILE A 188 -3.88 5.89 -14.11
N VAL A 189 -5.19 6.06 -14.37
CA VAL A 189 -6.21 5.04 -14.61
C VAL A 189 -6.44 4.88 -16.13
#